data_639066b4815f52baa411ed04cd93667e
#
_entry.id   639066b4815f52baa411ed04cd93667e
#
_cell.length_a   1.000
_cell.length_b   1.000
_cell.length_c   1.000
_cell.angle_alpha   90.00
_cell.angle_beta   90.00
_cell.angle_gamma   90.00
#
_symmetry.space_group_name_H-M   'P 1'
#
loop_
_entity.id
_entity.type
_entity.pdbx_description
1 polymer ?
#
loop_
_entity_poly.entity_id
_entity_poly.type
_entity_poly.pdbx_seq_one_letter_code
_entity_poly.pdbx_strand_id
1 'polypeptide(L)'
;MVFNPIDPQDPRQDPGGSPRRRRFKAIPVRMLVPNLITLLALCAGLTAIRLAFENKLDLALAGIVFAALLDGIDGRVARMLKGTSKFGAELDSLADFVNFGVAPALILYFWGLHDFKSFGWIAALVFAICGGLRLARFNVMIDDPHKPAWAGNFFTGVPAPAGAIVVLLPIYLNFLGVPRGS
;
A
#
# COMPACT_ATOMS: atom_id res chain seq x y z
N MET A 1 11.03 -8.21 -58.24
CA MET A 1 9.89 -8.23 -57.34
C MET A 1 8.84 -9.11 -58.01
N VAL A 2 8.70 -10.34 -57.54
CA VAL A 2 7.73 -11.30 -58.09
C VAL A 2 6.49 -11.22 -57.20
N PHE A 3 5.38 -10.76 -57.75
CA PHE A 3 4.08 -10.74 -57.10
C PHE A 3 3.61 -12.21 -56.99
N ASN A 4 3.49 -12.72 -55.76
CA ASN A 4 2.98 -14.06 -55.50
C ASN A 4 1.46 -14.00 -55.47
N PRO A 5 0.71 -14.74 -56.31
CA PRO A 5 -0.74 -14.71 -56.26
C PRO A 5 -1.24 -15.34 -54.95
N ILE A 6 -2.37 -14.82 -54.48
CA ILE A 6 -3.10 -15.15 -53.26
C ILE A 6 -3.16 -16.69 -53.08
N ASP A 7 -2.53 -17.18 -52.02
CA ASP A 7 -2.64 -18.58 -51.62
C ASP A 7 -3.92 -18.80 -50.82
N PRO A 8 -4.91 -19.59 -51.35
CA PRO A 8 -6.17 -19.83 -50.66
C PRO A 8 -6.04 -20.61 -49.34
N GLN A 9 -4.83 -21.07 -49.00
CA GLN A 9 -4.58 -21.91 -47.82
C GLN A 9 -3.73 -21.19 -46.75
N ASP A 10 -3.44 -19.87 -46.86
CA ASP A 10 -2.75 -19.12 -45.80
C ASP A 10 -3.70 -18.92 -44.63
N PRO A 11 -3.47 -19.56 -43.47
CA PRO A 11 -4.34 -19.44 -42.30
C PRO A 11 -4.38 -18.04 -41.70
N ARG A 12 -3.62 -17.08 -42.25
CA ARG A 12 -3.59 -15.68 -41.83
C ARG A 12 -4.58 -14.79 -42.60
N GLN A 13 -5.22 -15.32 -43.64
CA GLN A 13 -6.26 -14.63 -44.42
C GLN A 13 -7.64 -15.21 -44.08
N ASP A 14 -8.13 -14.90 -42.87
CA ASP A 14 -9.51 -15.14 -42.50
C ASP A 14 -10.32 -13.85 -42.71
N PRO A 15 -11.03 -13.67 -43.87
CA PRO A 15 -11.76 -12.43 -44.18
C PRO A 15 -13.06 -12.28 -43.39
N GLY A 16 -13.35 -13.19 -42.47
CA GLY A 16 -14.58 -13.24 -41.67
C GLY A 16 -14.39 -13.06 -40.15
N GLY A 17 -13.23 -12.64 -39.68
CA GLY A 17 -12.98 -12.39 -38.27
C GLY A 17 -13.92 -11.35 -37.72
N SER A 18 -15.10 -11.74 -37.24
CA SER A 18 -15.96 -10.89 -36.44
C SER A 18 -15.14 -10.26 -35.32
N PRO A 19 -15.26 -8.94 -35.06
CA PRO A 19 -14.49 -8.28 -33.99
C PRO A 19 -14.75 -9.06 -32.70
N ARG A 20 -13.72 -9.71 -32.15
CA ARG A 20 -13.78 -10.36 -30.86
C ARG A 20 -14.20 -9.28 -29.86
N ARG A 21 -15.50 -9.16 -29.62
CA ARG A 21 -16.05 -8.38 -28.52
C ARG A 21 -15.30 -8.85 -27.28
N ARG A 22 -14.41 -8.02 -26.77
CA ARG A 22 -13.81 -8.21 -25.45
C ARG A 22 -15.00 -8.30 -24.50
N ARG A 23 -15.43 -9.53 -24.18
CA ARG A 23 -16.36 -9.75 -23.09
C ARG A 23 -15.65 -9.22 -21.85
N PHE A 24 -16.10 -8.10 -21.34
CA PHE A 24 -15.76 -7.65 -20.00
C PHE A 24 -16.14 -8.81 -19.08
N LYS A 25 -15.14 -9.59 -18.64
CA LYS A 25 -15.38 -10.60 -17.61
C LYS A 25 -15.91 -9.81 -16.41
N ALA A 26 -17.15 -10.09 -16.01
CA ALA A 26 -17.70 -9.54 -14.80
C ALA A 26 -16.70 -9.79 -13.66
N ILE A 27 -16.21 -8.72 -13.05
CA ILE A 27 -15.26 -8.82 -11.93
C ILE A 27 -16.04 -9.50 -10.80
N PRO A 28 -15.60 -10.68 -10.32
CA PRO A 28 -16.32 -11.39 -9.28
C PRO A 28 -16.36 -10.53 -8.02
N VAL A 29 -17.53 -10.37 -7.42
CA VAL A 29 -17.76 -9.59 -6.18
C VAL A 29 -16.78 -9.95 -5.08
N ARG A 30 -16.29 -11.18 -5.06
CA ARG A 30 -15.26 -11.68 -4.12
C ARG A 30 -13.95 -10.90 -4.16
N MET A 31 -13.61 -10.29 -5.30
CA MET A 31 -12.40 -9.47 -5.45
C MET A 31 -12.66 -7.99 -5.12
N LEU A 32 -13.93 -7.56 -5.15
CA LEU A 32 -14.29 -6.16 -4.86
C LEU A 32 -14.28 -5.87 -3.36
N VAL A 33 -14.72 -6.82 -2.54
CA VAL A 33 -14.86 -6.62 -1.08
C VAL A 33 -13.52 -6.28 -0.41
N PRO A 34 -12.43 -7.08 -0.56
CA PRO A 34 -11.14 -6.71 0.05
C PRO A 34 -10.64 -5.37 -0.47
N ASN A 35 -10.70 -5.11 -1.79
CA ASN A 35 -10.24 -3.85 -2.36
C ASN A 35 -11.00 -2.64 -1.79
N LEU A 36 -12.28 -2.79 -1.49
CA LEU A 36 -13.07 -1.73 -0.86
C LEU A 36 -12.60 -1.44 0.57
N ILE A 37 -12.25 -2.48 1.34
CA ILE A 37 -11.71 -2.33 2.69
C ILE A 37 -10.33 -1.64 2.63
N THR A 38 -9.46 -2.01 1.70
CA THR A 38 -8.17 -1.35 1.46
C THR A 38 -8.36 0.12 1.13
N LEU A 39 -9.33 0.46 0.27
CA LEU A 39 -9.65 1.87 -0.03
C LEU A 39 -10.17 2.63 1.19
N LEU A 40 -10.95 1.99 2.08
CA LEU A 40 -11.38 2.60 3.34
C LEU A 40 -10.19 2.82 4.28
N ALA A 41 -9.25 1.88 4.35
CA ALA A 41 -8.01 2.04 5.10
C ALA A 41 -7.18 3.23 4.58
N LEU A 42 -7.07 3.36 3.25
CA LEU A 42 -6.40 4.50 2.61
C LEU A 42 -7.10 5.82 2.94
N CYS A 43 -8.43 5.87 2.89
CA CYS A 43 -9.20 7.05 3.29
C CYS A 43 -8.97 7.42 4.76
N ALA A 44 -8.86 6.43 5.65
CA ALA A 44 -8.56 6.66 7.07
C ALA A 44 -7.17 7.29 7.25
N GLY A 45 -6.13 6.76 6.58
CA GLY A 45 -4.78 7.32 6.62
C GLY A 45 -4.68 8.75 6.07
N LEU A 46 -5.32 9.01 4.93
CA LEU A 46 -5.38 10.37 4.38
C LEU A 46 -6.14 11.33 5.30
N THR A 47 -7.21 10.86 5.94
CA THR A 47 -7.96 11.64 6.92
C THR A 47 -7.11 11.92 8.16
N ALA A 48 -6.28 10.97 8.59
CA ALA A 48 -5.35 11.16 9.69
C ALA A 48 -4.32 12.26 9.39
N ILE A 49 -3.79 12.33 8.17
CA ILE A 49 -2.90 13.43 7.75
C ILE A 49 -3.62 14.79 7.87
N ARG A 50 -4.85 14.86 7.37
CA ARG A 50 -5.66 16.08 7.45
C ARG A 50 -5.89 16.50 8.92
N LEU A 51 -6.26 15.54 9.78
CA LEU A 51 -6.50 15.80 11.20
C LEU A 51 -5.23 16.30 11.91
N ALA A 52 -4.06 15.76 11.57
CA ALA A 52 -2.78 16.22 12.09
C ALA A 52 -2.49 17.67 11.66
N PHE A 53 -2.78 18.02 10.40
CA PHE A 53 -2.66 19.40 9.92
C PHE A 53 -3.61 20.37 10.64
N GLU A 54 -4.79 19.88 11.06
CA GLU A 54 -5.76 20.63 11.87
C GLU A 54 -5.39 20.66 13.39
N ASN A 55 -4.20 20.16 13.77
CA ASN A 55 -3.74 19.99 15.17
C ASN A 55 -4.62 19.06 16.04
N LYS A 56 -5.41 18.18 15.44
CA LYS A 56 -6.21 17.16 16.11
C LYS A 56 -5.45 15.84 16.18
N LEU A 57 -4.35 15.83 16.91
CA LEU A 57 -3.38 14.72 16.90
C LEU A 57 -3.93 13.42 17.49
N ASP A 58 -4.80 13.49 18.50
CA ASP A 58 -5.51 12.36 19.09
C ASP A 58 -6.33 11.60 18.03
N LEU A 59 -7.12 12.33 17.24
CA LEU A 59 -7.90 11.77 16.15
C LEU A 59 -7.02 11.30 15.00
N ALA A 60 -5.92 11.98 14.72
CA ALA A 60 -4.96 11.56 13.70
C ALA A 60 -4.33 10.21 14.06
N LEU A 61 -3.90 10.02 15.30
CA LEU A 61 -3.37 8.74 15.78
C LEU A 61 -4.43 7.63 15.76
N ALA A 62 -5.66 7.94 16.20
CA ALA A 62 -6.77 7.00 16.11
C ALA A 62 -7.06 6.60 14.65
N GLY A 63 -6.93 7.52 13.68
CA GLY A 63 -7.06 7.27 12.26
C GLY A 63 -6.01 6.29 11.72
N ILE A 64 -4.74 6.40 12.15
CA ILE A 64 -3.68 5.46 11.77
C ILE A 64 -3.93 4.07 12.36
N VAL A 65 -4.34 4.00 13.64
CA VAL A 65 -4.68 2.71 14.27
C VAL A 65 -5.87 2.06 13.56
N PHE A 66 -6.88 2.85 13.19
CA PHE A 66 -8.03 2.37 12.45
C PHE A 66 -7.65 1.88 11.05
N ALA A 67 -6.77 2.61 10.34
CA ALA A 67 -6.22 2.16 9.07
C ALA A 67 -5.49 0.81 9.20
N ALA A 68 -4.69 0.62 10.26
CA ALA A 68 -3.98 -0.64 10.52
C ALA A 68 -4.93 -1.80 10.85
N LEU A 69 -6.05 -1.54 11.52
CA LEU A 69 -7.09 -2.55 11.76
C LEU A 69 -7.77 -2.97 10.47
N LEU A 70 -8.14 -2.02 9.61
CA LEU A 70 -8.75 -2.30 8.30
C LEU A 70 -7.82 -3.11 7.41
N ASP A 71 -6.53 -2.74 7.34
CA ASP A 71 -5.48 -3.44 6.63
C ASP A 71 -5.34 -4.91 7.10
N GLY A 72 -5.34 -5.14 8.41
CA GLY A 72 -5.35 -6.49 8.96
C GLY A 72 -6.60 -7.30 8.61
N ILE A 73 -7.73 -6.63 8.41
CA ILE A 73 -9.01 -7.26 8.04
C ILE A 73 -9.04 -7.61 6.56
N ASP A 74 -8.66 -6.68 5.66
CA ASP A 74 -8.72 -6.90 4.21
C ASP A 74 -7.81 -8.06 3.77
N GLY A 75 -6.59 -8.15 4.30
CA GLY A 75 -5.70 -9.27 4.07
C GLY A 75 -6.27 -10.62 4.54
N ARG A 76 -7.03 -10.64 5.65
CA ARG A 76 -7.75 -11.84 6.10
C ARG A 76 -8.92 -12.19 5.20
N VAL A 77 -9.73 -11.19 4.85
CA VAL A 77 -10.90 -11.34 3.97
C VAL A 77 -10.47 -11.81 2.58
N ALA A 78 -9.41 -11.26 2.01
CA ALA A 78 -8.86 -11.69 0.72
C ALA A 78 -8.48 -13.17 0.73
N ARG A 79 -7.82 -13.63 1.79
CA ARG A 79 -7.45 -15.06 1.96
C ARG A 79 -8.66 -15.96 2.15
N MET A 80 -9.64 -15.56 2.95
CA MET A 80 -10.86 -16.34 3.20
C MET A 80 -11.71 -16.50 1.93
N LEU A 81 -11.82 -15.44 1.14
CA LEU A 81 -12.62 -15.43 -0.09
C LEU A 81 -11.88 -16.07 -1.27
N LYS A 82 -10.60 -16.47 -1.12
CA LYS A 82 -9.73 -16.89 -2.23
C LYS A 82 -9.77 -15.90 -3.39
N GLY A 83 -9.92 -14.61 -3.06
CA GLY A 83 -10.16 -13.49 -3.97
C GLY A 83 -8.90 -12.64 -4.21
N THR A 84 -7.70 -13.21 -4.03
CA THR A 84 -6.46 -12.49 -4.29
C THR A 84 -6.32 -12.20 -5.79
N SER A 85 -6.19 -10.93 -6.14
CA SER A 85 -5.89 -10.48 -7.49
C SER A 85 -4.57 -9.71 -7.49
N LYS A 86 -3.85 -9.72 -8.63
CA LYS A 86 -2.65 -8.88 -8.77
C LYS A 86 -2.97 -7.41 -8.52
N PHE A 87 -4.10 -6.92 -9.03
CA PHE A 87 -4.55 -5.55 -8.78
C PHE A 87 -4.77 -5.27 -7.29
N GLY A 88 -5.40 -6.21 -6.56
CA GLY A 88 -5.63 -6.06 -5.11
C GLY A 88 -4.32 -6.00 -4.32
N ALA A 89 -3.34 -6.84 -4.67
CA ALA A 89 -2.03 -6.84 -4.02
C ALA A 89 -1.24 -5.54 -4.26
N GLU A 90 -1.32 -4.97 -5.46
CA GLU A 90 -0.70 -3.67 -5.76
C GLU A 90 -1.41 -2.53 -5.03
N LEU A 91 -2.75 -2.56 -4.99
CA LEU A 91 -3.55 -1.56 -4.27
C LEU A 91 -3.24 -1.58 -2.77
N ASP A 92 -3.13 -2.76 -2.18
CA ASP A 92 -2.75 -3.00 -0.80
C ASP A 92 -1.37 -2.40 -0.50
N SER A 93 -0.37 -2.71 -1.32
CA SER A 93 0.98 -2.15 -1.18
C SER A 93 1.01 -0.62 -1.28
N LEU A 94 0.22 -0.02 -2.17
CA LEU A 94 0.11 1.43 -2.28
C LEU A 94 -0.57 2.04 -1.06
N ALA A 95 -1.63 1.40 -0.55
CA ALA A 95 -2.33 1.83 0.65
C ALA A 95 -1.40 1.74 1.88
N ASP A 96 -0.65 0.65 2.02
CA ASP A 96 0.36 0.45 3.06
C ASP A 96 1.42 1.54 3.04
N PHE A 97 1.94 1.88 1.86
CA PHE A 97 2.93 2.95 1.74
C PHE A 97 2.38 4.28 2.23
N VAL A 98 1.16 4.63 1.87
CA VAL A 98 0.53 5.88 2.32
C VAL A 98 0.24 5.85 3.82
N ASN A 99 -0.39 4.78 4.32
CA ASN A 99 -0.88 4.68 5.69
C ASN A 99 0.25 4.53 6.72
N PHE A 100 1.33 3.81 6.38
CA PHE A 100 2.40 3.45 7.31
C PHE A 100 3.76 4.05 6.97
N GLY A 101 3.91 4.64 5.78
CA GLY A 101 5.08 5.40 5.36
C GLY A 101 4.83 6.90 5.40
N VAL A 102 3.93 7.38 4.56
CA VAL A 102 3.71 8.82 4.35
C VAL A 102 2.95 9.46 5.51
N ALA A 103 1.84 8.85 5.94
CA ALA A 103 0.99 9.46 6.97
C ALA A 103 1.71 9.61 8.32
N PRO A 104 2.41 8.61 8.88
CA PRO A 104 3.18 8.77 10.11
C PRO A 104 4.30 9.83 10.00
N ALA A 105 4.97 9.89 8.84
CA ALA A 105 6.01 10.89 8.59
C ALA A 105 5.46 12.32 8.68
N LEU A 106 4.31 12.56 8.03
CA LEU A 106 3.66 13.87 8.02
C LEU A 106 3.05 14.22 9.38
N ILE A 107 2.43 13.25 10.07
CA ILE A 107 1.89 13.47 11.41
C ILE A 107 3.01 13.89 12.37
N LEU A 108 4.14 13.19 12.33
CA LEU A 108 5.29 13.53 13.16
C LEU A 108 5.89 14.87 12.77
N TYR A 109 5.91 15.20 11.48
CA TYR A 109 6.35 16.51 11.00
C TYR A 109 5.47 17.63 11.54
N PHE A 110 4.16 17.53 11.44
CA PHE A 110 3.23 18.52 11.96
C PHE A 110 3.27 18.61 13.49
N TRP A 111 3.50 17.51 14.19
CA TRP A 111 3.55 17.49 15.64
C TRP A 111 4.79 18.20 16.20
N GLY A 112 5.96 18.06 15.56
CA GLY A 112 7.15 18.62 16.18
C GLY A 112 8.39 18.74 15.31
N LEU A 113 8.50 17.97 14.22
CA LEU A 113 9.67 18.06 13.36
C LEU A 113 9.73 19.39 12.59
N HIS A 114 8.61 20.08 12.39
CA HIS A 114 8.58 21.38 11.70
C HIS A 114 9.41 22.45 12.44
N ASP A 115 9.59 22.34 13.75
CA ASP A 115 10.45 23.24 14.55
C ASP A 115 11.91 23.20 14.09
N PHE A 116 12.36 22.06 13.56
CA PHE A 116 13.70 21.86 12.99
C PHE A 116 13.81 22.34 11.54
N LYS A 117 12.83 23.06 11.02
CA LYS A 117 12.80 23.61 9.64
C LYS A 117 13.12 22.54 8.58
N SER A 118 14.12 22.81 7.72
CA SER A 118 14.49 21.90 6.63
C SER A 118 14.97 20.53 7.10
N PHE A 119 15.63 20.42 8.23
CA PHE A 119 16.10 19.12 8.77
C PHE A 119 14.94 18.21 9.17
N GLY A 120 13.89 18.78 9.78
CA GLY A 120 12.71 18.04 10.15
C GLY A 120 11.96 17.51 8.93
N TRP A 121 11.89 18.30 7.86
CA TRP A 121 11.30 17.86 6.60
C TRP A 121 12.12 16.72 5.94
N ILE A 122 13.44 16.85 5.92
CA ILE A 122 14.34 15.82 5.40
C ILE A 122 14.16 14.52 6.18
N ALA A 123 14.07 14.57 7.51
CA ALA A 123 13.86 13.38 8.34
C ALA A 123 12.52 12.69 8.01
N ALA A 124 11.44 13.44 7.85
CA ALA A 124 10.14 12.91 7.44
C ALA A 124 10.20 12.26 6.05
N LEU A 125 10.86 12.91 5.08
CA LEU A 125 11.07 12.35 3.74
C LEU A 125 11.88 11.05 3.76
N VAL A 126 12.99 11.02 4.50
CA VAL A 126 13.83 9.81 4.62
C VAL A 126 13.04 8.66 5.18
N PHE A 127 12.23 8.88 6.22
CA PHE A 127 11.37 7.84 6.78
C PHE A 127 10.37 7.30 5.73
N ALA A 128 9.66 8.19 5.03
CA ALA A 128 8.70 7.79 4.01
C ALA A 128 9.37 7.02 2.87
N ILE A 129 10.51 7.50 2.36
CA ILE A 129 11.27 6.87 1.28
C ILE A 129 11.77 5.48 1.72
N CYS A 130 12.35 5.36 2.91
CA CYS A 130 12.81 4.08 3.45
C CYS A 130 11.65 3.07 3.59
N GLY A 131 10.48 3.55 4.03
CA GLY A 131 9.25 2.75 4.07
C GLY A 131 8.84 2.22 2.69
N GLY A 132 8.84 3.10 1.68
CA GLY A 132 8.53 2.74 0.30
C GLY A 132 9.53 1.76 -0.31
N LEU A 133 10.83 2.01 -0.14
CA LEU A 133 11.89 1.10 -0.63
C LEU A 133 11.81 -0.28 0.01
N ARG A 134 11.52 -0.32 1.32
CA ARG A 134 11.30 -1.57 2.04
C ARG A 134 10.13 -2.37 1.45
N LEU A 135 9.01 -1.70 1.19
CA LEU A 135 7.81 -2.31 0.63
C LEU A 135 8.06 -2.83 -0.79
N ALA A 136 8.69 -2.02 -1.63
CA ALA A 136 9.10 -2.39 -2.98
C ALA A 136 10.02 -3.62 -2.98
N ARG A 137 11.03 -3.65 -2.08
CA ARG A 137 11.90 -4.82 -1.93
C ARG A 137 11.13 -6.07 -1.50
N PHE A 138 10.18 -5.93 -0.59
CA PHE A 138 9.36 -7.05 -0.13
C PHE A 138 8.52 -7.62 -1.26
N ASN A 139 7.89 -6.78 -2.07
CA ASN A 139 7.09 -7.21 -3.22
C ASN A 139 7.93 -7.97 -4.26
N VAL A 140 9.11 -7.46 -4.59
CA VAL A 140 10.04 -8.17 -5.50
C VAL A 140 10.46 -9.53 -4.94
N MET A 141 10.67 -9.65 -3.62
CA MET A 141 11.05 -10.92 -2.99
C MET A 141 9.90 -11.94 -2.93
N ILE A 142 8.64 -11.50 -2.94
CA ILE A 142 7.48 -12.41 -3.00
C ILE A 142 7.38 -13.07 -4.38
N ASP A 143 7.64 -12.32 -5.43
CA ASP A 143 7.51 -12.76 -6.82
C ASP A 143 8.73 -13.55 -7.33
N ASP A 144 9.78 -13.73 -6.51
CA ASP A 144 11.00 -14.45 -6.89
C ASP A 144 10.76 -15.96 -6.94
N PRO A 145 10.79 -16.60 -8.14
CA PRO A 145 10.60 -18.05 -8.31
C PRO A 145 11.76 -18.89 -7.75
N HIS A 146 12.91 -18.27 -7.46
CA HIS A 146 14.10 -18.95 -6.92
C HIS A 146 14.20 -18.85 -5.39
N LYS A 147 13.17 -18.36 -4.72
CA LYS A 147 13.14 -18.23 -3.26
C LYS A 147 13.25 -19.59 -2.57
N PRO A 148 14.29 -19.84 -1.74
CA PRO A 148 14.41 -21.10 -1.00
C PRO A 148 13.22 -21.27 -0.04
N ALA A 149 12.71 -22.51 0.10
CA ALA A 149 11.53 -22.81 0.91
C ALA A 149 11.65 -22.35 2.39
N TRP A 150 12.87 -22.33 2.95
CA TRP A 150 13.12 -21.87 4.32
C TRP A 150 13.01 -20.34 4.48
N ALA A 151 13.22 -19.57 3.40
CA ALA A 151 13.18 -18.10 3.45
C ALA A 151 11.75 -17.56 3.67
N GLY A 152 10.71 -18.38 3.43
CA GLY A 152 9.32 -18.04 3.72
C GLY A 152 8.96 -18.00 5.21
N ASN A 153 9.79 -18.64 6.05
CA ASN A 153 9.56 -18.74 7.51
C ASN A 153 10.20 -17.61 8.30
N PHE A 154 11.00 -16.76 7.67
CA PHE A 154 11.69 -15.66 8.35
C PHE A 154 11.12 -14.31 7.90
N PHE A 155 10.67 -13.52 8.87
CA PHE A 155 10.30 -12.13 8.62
C PHE A 155 11.58 -11.30 8.38
N THR A 156 11.67 -10.69 7.20
CA THR A 156 12.78 -9.79 6.87
C THR A 156 12.39 -8.35 7.23
N GLY A 157 12.74 -7.91 8.43
CA GLY A 157 12.52 -6.55 8.91
C GLY A 157 11.20 -6.35 9.67
N VAL A 158 10.95 -5.11 10.12
CA VAL A 158 9.76 -4.72 10.91
C VAL A 158 8.54 -4.60 10.00
N PRO A 159 7.36 -5.17 10.30
CA PRO A 159 6.14 -4.94 9.53
C PRO A 159 5.83 -3.44 9.37
N ALA A 160 5.24 -3.02 8.25
CA ALA A 160 4.98 -1.60 7.99
C ALA A 160 4.09 -0.94 9.07
N PRO A 161 2.99 -1.56 9.54
CA PRO A 161 2.20 -1.01 10.64
C PRO A 161 2.99 -0.86 11.95
N ALA A 162 3.87 -1.81 12.28
CA ALA A 162 4.71 -1.73 13.47
C ALA A 162 5.74 -0.60 13.37
N GLY A 163 6.32 -0.37 12.19
CA GLY A 163 7.18 0.78 11.92
C GLY A 163 6.47 2.13 12.14
N ALA A 164 5.22 2.23 11.69
CA ALA A 164 4.39 3.41 11.92
C ALA A 164 4.13 3.66 13.41
N ILE A 165 3.81 2.62 14.18
CA ILE A 165 3.59 2.72 15.63
C ILE A 165 4.88 3.20 16.33
N VAL A 166 6.03 2.63 15.99
CA VAL A 166 7.31 2.99 16.61
C VAL A 166 7.68 4.45 16.31
N VAL A 167 7.49 4.92 15.08
CA VAL A 167 7.84 6.30 14.74
C VAL A 167 6.89 7.32 15.38
N LEU A 168 5.64 6.94 15.66
CA LEU A 168 4.66 7.77 16.36
C LEU A 168 4.76 7.66 17.90
N LEU A 169 5.63 6.79 18.43
CA LEU A 169 5.80 6.59 19.86
C LEU A 169 6.02 7.89 20.65
N PRO A 170 6.82 8.88 20.20
CA PRO A 170 6.97 10.14 20.94
C PRO A 170 5.65 10.89 21.17
N ILE A 171 4.72 10.81 20.22
CA ILE A 171 3.40 11.44 20.35
C ILE A 171 2.56 10.68 21.38
N TYR A 172 2.56 9.33 21.35
CA TYR A 172 1.87 8.52 22.34
C TYR A 172 2.39 8.77 23.77
N LEU A 173 3.72 8.86 23.94
CA LEU A 173 4.33 9.17 25.23
C LEU A 173 3.95 10.57 25.74
N ASN A 174 3.85 11.55 24.85
CA ASN A 174 3.40 12.88 25.20
C ASN A 174 1.95 12.88 25.73
N PHE A 175 1.04 12.09 25.14
CA PHE A 175 -0.31 11.91 25.66
C PHE A 175 -0.36 11.22 27.03
N LEU A 176 0.62 10.35 27.32
CA LEU A 176 0.75 9.70 28.63
C LEU A 176 1.39 10.62 29.70
N GLY A 177 1.63 11.89 29.38
CA GLY A 177 2.15 12.88 30.34
C GLY A 177 3.67 12.94 30.42
N VAL A 178 4.39 12.28 29.52
CA VAL A 178 5.85 12.45 29.39
C VAL A 178 6.10 13.78 28.65
N PRO A 179 6.67 14.81 29.33
CA PRO A 179 6.88 16.10 28.70
C PRO A 179 7.89 15.98 27.55
N ARG A 180 7.71 16.78 26.51
CA ARG A 180 8.76 17.02 25.52
C ARG A 180 10.00 17.48 26.24
N GLY A 181 11.11 16.79 26.11
CA GLY A 181 12.40 17.29 26.55
C GLY A 181 12.66 18.64 25.88
N SER A 182 12.84 19.66 26.69
CA SER A 182 13.20 21.01 26.25
C SER A 182 14.57 21.03 25.59
#